data_59904318edcb7c76cbbbebecce18fee8
#
_entry.id   59904318edcb7c76cbbbebecce18fee8
#
_cell.length_a   1.000
_cell.length_b   1.000
_cell.length_c   1.000
_cell.angle_alpha   90.00
_cell.angle_beta   90.00
_cell.angle_gamma   90.00
#
_symmetry.space_group_name_H-M   'P 1'
#
loop_
_entity.id
_entity.type
_entity.pdbx_description
1 polymer ?
#
loop_
_entity_poly.entity_id
_entity_poly.type
_entity_poly.pdbx_seq_one_letter_code
_entity_poly.pdbx_strand_id
1 'polypeptide(L)'
;GDLRDDGQPGFQTVTGRVELYSYVLEAYDEKPVPYFEEPDYSPVSQPPEVVEKYPLVYTTGGRHISAFHSEHRQVPSLRALHPDPLVTINPATAEKYGIREGDWVRVDTMFGKCTQKAHLTYEVNEKTIHLEHAWWFPEQDGEAPNLFGVFDANANNLIPHESVGVTGYGAPYKNGICSITRVDSMKD
;
A
#
# COMPACT_ATOMS: atom_id res chain seq x y z
N GLY A 1 -22.80 -11.82 8.02
CA GLY A 1 -23.83 -11.47 7.07
C GLY A 1 -25.18 -11.48 7.73
N ASP A 2 -26.02 -10.59 7.31
CA ASP A 2 -27.38 -10.51 7.85
C ASP A 2 -28.21 -11.69 7.34
N LEU A 3 -29.17 -12.11 8.16
CA LEU A 3 -30.19 -13.07 7.74
C LEU A 3 -31.10 -12.41 6.69
N ARG A 4 -31.79 -13.23 5.93
CA ARG A 4 -32.73 -12.74 4.92
C ARG A 4 -33.86 -11.92 5.56
N ASP A 5 -34.19 -10.78 4.96
CA ASP A 5 -35.25 -9.88 5.44
C ASP A 5 -36.64 -10.54 5.42
N ASP A 6 -36.85 -11.53 4.54
CA ASP A 6 -38.08 -12.30 4.45
C ASP A 6 -38.23 -13.38 5.51
N GLY A 7 -37.29 -13.49 6.46
CA GLY A 7 -37.28 -14.47 7.55
C GLY A 7 -37.04 -15.92 7.13
N GLN A 8 -36.73 -16.17 5.85
CA GLN A 8 -36.42 -17.52 5.37
C GLN A 8 -34.96 -17.87 5.68
N PRO A 9 -34.66 -19.18 5.85
CA PRO A 9 -33.27 -19.62 6.02
C PRO A 9 -32.42 -19.28 4.80
N GLY A 10 -31.19 -18.81 5.05
CA GLY A 10 -30.22 -18.51 4.00
C GLY A 10 -29.65 -17.11 4.08
N PHE A 11 -29.05 -16.65 2.99
CA PHE A 11 -28.34 -15.38 2.87
C PHE A 11 -29.01 -14.49 1.82
N GLN A 12 -28.78 -13.18 1.91
CA GLN A 12 -29.20 -12.20 0.91
C GLN A 12 -28.24 -12.24 -0.31
N THR A 13 -28.26 -13.34 -1.03
CA THR A 13 -27.49 -13.60 -2.24
C THR A 13 -28.42 -14.06 -3.34
N VAL A 14 -27.97 -14.05 -4.59
CA VAL A 14 -28.76 -14.51 -5.74
C VAL A 14 -29.26 -15.95 -5.55
N THR A 15 -28.43 -16.81 -4.96
CA THR A 15 -28.77 -18.22 -4.72
C THR A 15 -29.42 -18.48 -3.35
N GLY A 16 -29.46 -17.48 -2.47
CA GLY A 16 -29.84 -17.64 -1.07
C GLY A 16 -28.83 -18.43 -0.24
N ARG A 17 -27.63 -18.69 -0.76
CA ARG A 17 -26.54 -19.47 -0.13
C ARG A 17 -25.27 -18.65 -0.05
N VAL A 18 -24.25 -19.14 0.65
CA VAL A 18 -22.90 -18.63 0.53
C VAL A 18 -22.41 -18.91 -0.89
N GLU A 19 -22.06 -17.84 -1.61
CA GLU A 19 -21.64 -17.93 -3.01
C GLU A 19 -20.11 -17.97 -3.10
N LEU A 20 -19.58 -19.14 -3.50
CA LEU A 20 -18.17 -19.32 -3.87
C LEU A 20 -17.96 -19.04 -5.37
N TYR A 21 -19.01 -19.00 -6.13
CA TYR A 21 -19.09 -18.62 -7.53
C TYR A 21 -19.83 -17.30 -7.64
N SER A 22 -19.22 -16.29 -8.25
CA SER A 22 -19.79 -14.94 -8.33
C SER A 22 -20.55 -14.76 -9.65
N TYR A 23 -21.86 -14.82 -9.59
CA TYR A 23 -22.72 -14.48 -10.74
C TYR A 23 -22.60 -13.03 -11.18
N VAL A 24 -22.17 -12.15 -10.28
CA VAL A 24 -21.91 -10.74 -10.61
C VAL A 24 -20.69 -10.63 -11.51
N LEU A 25 -19.59 -11.31 -11.17
CA LEU A 25 -18.37 -11.30 -12.01
C LEU A 25 -18.65 -11.95 -13.37
N GLU A 26 -19.38 -13.09 -13.40
CA GLU A 26 -19.78 -13.75 -14.64
C GLU A 26 -20.59 -12.81 -15.56
N ALA A 27 -21.49 -12.00 -14.99
CA ALA A 27 -22.28 -11.03 -15.76
C ALA A 27 -21.46 -9.90 -16.38
N TYR A 28 -20.21 -9.70 -15.92
CA TYR A 28 -19.22 -8.79 -16.49
C TYR A 28 -18.17 -9.47 -17.36
N ASP A 29 -18.41 -10.72 -17.78
CA ASP A 29 -17.49 -11.58 -18.54
C ASP A 29 -16.16 -11.84 -17.79
N GLU A 30 -16.21 -11.78 -16.44
CA GLU A 30 -15.08 -12.03 -15.58
C GLU A 30 -15.07 -13.42 -14.98
N LYS A 31 -13.89 -13.90 -14.56
CA LYS A 31 -13.78 -15.21 -13.91
C LYS A 31 -14.57 -15.22 -12.58
N PRO A 32 -15.57 -16.09 -12.46
CA PRO A 32 -16.50 -16.06 -11.34
C PRO A 32 -15.95 -16.67 -10.04
N VAL A 33 -14.75 -17.23 -10.07
CA VAL A 33 -14.06 -17.84 -8.94
C VAL A 33 -12.68 -17.20 -8.76
N PRO A 34 -12.12 -17.13 -7.54
CA PRO A 34 -10.77 -16.66 -7.33
C PRO A 34 -9.76 -17.45 -8.14
N TYR A 35 -8.83 -16.78 -8.77
CA TYR A 35 -7.70 -17.34 -9.49
C TYR A 35 -6.46 -16.50 -9.25
N PHE A 36 -5.29 -17.10 -9.46
CA PHE A 36 -4.04 -16.36 -9.43
C PHE A 36 -3.76 -15.75 -10.80
N GLU A 37 -3.37 -14.50 -10.79
CA GLU A 37 -2.83 -13.80 -11.93
C GLU A 37 -1.60 -13.03 -11.46
N GLU A 38 -0.51 -13.12 -12.21
CA GLU A 38 0.71 -12.39 -11.88
C GLU A 38 0.44 -10.88 -11.97
N PRO A 39 0.77 -10.11 -10.93
CA PRO A 39 0.59 -8.65 -10.99
C PRO A 39 1.39 -8.02 -12.13
N ASP A 40 0.82 -7.01 -12.79
CA ASP A 40 1.45 -6.30 -13.93
C ASP A 40 2.82 -5.72 -13.59
N TYR A 41 3.01 -5.28 -12.34
CA TYR A 41 4.25 -4.65 -11.86
C TYR A 41 4.98 -5.53 -10.85
N SER A 42 5.25 -6.77 -11.24
CA SER A 42 6.02 -7.72 -10.45
C SER A 42 7.42 -7.94 -11.04
N PRO A 43 8.36 -8.54 -10.29
CA PRO A 43 9.66 -8.93 -10.83
C PRO A 43 9.58 -9.99 -11.95
N VAL A 44 8.43 -10.65 -12.11
CA VAL A 44 8.21 -11.70 -13.12
C VAL A 44 7.58 -11.12 -14.38
N SER A 45 6.66 -10.16 -14.23
CA SER A 45 5.92 -9.56 -15.37
C SER A 45 6.69 -8.45 -16.06
N GLN A 46 7.67 -7.81 -15.37
CA GLN A 46 8.41 -6.68 -15.92
C GLN A 46 9.70 -7.11 -16.63
N PRO A 47 10.14 -6.34 -17.65
CA PRO A 47 11.40 -6.58 -18.35
C PRO A 47 12.61 -6.53 -17.39
N PRO A 48 13.69 -7.31 -17.66
CA PRO A 48 14.85 -7.39 -16.77
C PRO A 48 15.48 -6.03 -16.45
N GLU A 49 15.56 -5.11 -17.39
CA GLU A 49 16.11 -3.76 -17.20
C GLU A 49 15.26 -2.91 -16.24
N VAL A 50 13.96 -3.14 -16.20
CA VAL A 50 13.05 -2.48 -15.24
C VAL A 50 13.23 -3.08 -13.85
N VAL A 51 13.36 -4.40 -13.77
CA VAL A 51 13.62 -5.10 -12.50
C VAL A 51 14.99 -4.74 -11.92
N GLU A 52 16.01 -4.55 -12.76
CA GLU A 52 17.32 -4.07 -12.31
C GLU A 52 17.23 -2.67 -11.70
N LYS A 53 16.43 -1.79 -12.28
CA LYS A 53 16.20 -0.42 -11.78
C LYS A 53 15.35 -0.42 -10.49
N TYR A 54 14.39 -1.33 -10.37
CA TYR A 54 13.45 -1.42 -9.25
C TYR A 54 13.52 -2.83 -8.61
N PRO A 55 14.62 -3.16 -7.90
CA PRO A 55 14.95 -4.54 -7.52
C PRO A 55 14.20 -5.07 -6.30
N LEU A 56 13.37 -4.26 -5.65
CA LEU A 56 12.62 -4.64 -4.47
C LEU A 56 11.12 -4.68 -4.77
N VAL A 57 10.41 -5.53 -4.06
CA VAL A 57 8.95 -5.53 -4.03
C VAL A 57 8.48 -4.65 -2.88
N TYR A 58 7.60 -3.71 -3.13
CA TYR A 58 6.91 -3.02 -2.05
C TYR A 58 5.52 -3.59 -1.83
N THR A 59 5.07 -3.55 -0.58
CA THR A 59 3.69 -3.80 -0.17
C THR A 59 3.18 -2.64 0.66
N THR A 60 1.86 -2.41 0.66
CA THR A 60 1.24 -1.35 1.44
C THR A 60 0.02 -1.83 2.20
N GLY A 61 -0.50 -1.01 3.10
CA GLY A 61 -1.78 -1.23 3.75
C GLY A 61 -1.68 -1.75 5.19
N GLY A 62 -0.49 -1.76 5.78
CA GLY A 62 -0.33 -2.02 7.21
C GLY A 62 -1.12 -1.01 8.04
N ARG A 63 -1.81 -1.51 9.06
CA ARG A 63 -2.56 -0.67 10.00
C ARG A 63 -1.86 -0.66 11.34
N HIS A 64 -1.88 0.49 12.01
CA HIS A 64 -1.42 0.61 13.38
C HIS A 64 -2.54 1.10 14.31
N ILE A 65 -2.39 0.82 15.59
CA ILE A 65 -3.46 0.98 16.57
C ILE A 65 -3.85 2.45 16.84
N SER A 66 -2.94 3.38 16.58
CA SER A 66 -3.16 4.81 16.85
C SER A 66 -3.85 5.59 15.74
N ALA A 67 -4.16 4.94 14.58
CA ALA A 67 -4.83 5.59 13.47
C ALA A 67 -5.79 4.64 12.74
N PHE A 68 -6.88 5.20 12.25
CA PHE A 68 -7.80 4.50 11.36
C PHE A 68 -7.63 5.02 9.93
N HIS A 69 -6.85 4.30 9.12
CA HIS A 69 -6.42 4.75 7.79
C HIS A 69 -5.74 6.14 7.85
N SER A 70 -6.39 7.19 7.30
CA SER A 70 -5.91 8.58 7.34
C SER A 70 -6.34 9.36 8.58
N GLU A 71 -7.26 8.83 9.37
CA GLU A 71 -7.83 9.53 10.52
C GLU A 71 -6.94 9.47 11.75
N HIS A 72 -7.17 10.40 12.68
CA HIS A 72 -6.58 10.51 14.02
C HIS A 72 -5.15 11.05 14.08
N ARG A 73 -4.48 11.35 12.94
CA ARG A 73 -3.13 11.94 12.96
C ARG A 73 -3.10 13.36 13.56
N GLN A 74 -4.23 14.05 13.53
CA GLN A 74 -4.44 15.36 14.15
C GLN A 74 -4.69 15.30 15.66
N VAL A 75 -4.86 14.10 16.25
CA VAL A 75 -5.06 13.94 17.70
C VAL A 75 -3.68 13.78 18.39
N PRO A 76 -3.20 14.77 19.18
CA PRO A 76 -1.81 14.77 19.66
C PRO A 76 -1.41 13.54 20.45
N SER A 77 -2.30 13.00 21.30
CA SER A 77 -2.02 11.81 22.11
C SER A 77 -1.88 10.54 21.27
N LEU A 78 -2.64 10.41 20.18
CA LEU A 78 -2.54 9.28 19.26
C LEU A 78 -1.31 9.44 18.34
N ARG A 79 -1.05 10.67 17.86
CA ARG A 79 0.11 10.97 17.05
C ARG A 79 1.43 10.71 17.80
N ALA A 80 1.47 10.98 19.11
CA ALA A 80 2.66 10.72 19.94
C ALA A 80 3.01 9.22 20.04
N LEU A 81 2.05 8.32 19.87
CA LEU A 81 2.29 6.88 19.84
C LEU A 81 2.96 6.42 18.54
N HIS A 82 2.75 7.14 17.46
CA HIS A 82 3.28 6.81 16.14
C HIS A 82 3.51 8.11 15.35
N PRO A 83 4.67 8.78 15.58
CA PRO A 83 4.88 10.15 15.12
C PRO A 83 5.22 10.29 13.64
N ASP A 84 5.79 9.26 13.03
CA ASP A 84 6.29 9.32 11.66
C ASP A 84 5.75 8.15 10.80
N PRO A 85 5.66 8.32 9.46
CA PRO A 85 5.40 7.22 8.55
C PRO A 85 6.57 6.25 8.54
N LEU A 86 6.31 4.95 8.58
CA LEU A 86 7.36 3.95 8.60
C LEU A 86 7.37 3.10 7.32
N VAL A 87 8.57 2.91 6.78
CA VAL A 87 8.87 1.85 5.82
C VAL A 87 9.63 0.74 6.52
N THR A 88 9.04 -0.44 6.56
CA THR A 88 9.62 -1.64 7.17
C THR A 88 10.59 -2.28 6.20
N ILE A 89 11.84 -2.48 6.64
CA ILE A 89 12.95 -2.98 5.83
C ILE A 89 13.66 -4.10 6.58
N ASN A 90 14.03 -5.18 5.88
CA ASN A 90 14.88 -6.22 6.45
C ASN A 90 16.29 -5.65 6.76
N PRO A 91 16.89 -5.94 7.92
CA PRO A 91 18.22 -5.44 8.28
C PRO A 91 19.32 -5.72 7.26
N ALA A 92 19.34 -6.91 6.61
CA ALA A 92 20.30 -7.22 5.56
C ALA A 92 20.13 -6.34 4.31
N THR A 93 18.89 -6.02 3.97
CA THR A 93 18.59 -5.07 2.89
C THR A 93 19.00 -3.66 3.27
N ALA A 94 18.69 -3.22 4.48
CA ALA A 94 19.08 -1.90 4.97
C ALA A 94 20.62 -1.71 4.95
N GLU A 95 21.37 -2.70 5.39
CA GLU A 95 22.84 -2.71 5.33
C GLU A 95 23.34 -2.53 3.88
N LYS A 96 22.79 -3.28 2.93
CA LYS A 96 23.14 -3.21 1.51
C LYS A 96 22.95 -1.79 0.92
N TYR A 97 21.94 -1.07 1.38
CA TYR A 97 21.61 0.27 0.92
C TYR A 97 22.15 1.39 1.83
N GLY A 98 22.92 1.05 2.87
CA GLY A 98 23.49 2.02 3.82
C GLY A 98 22.44 2.73 4.67
N ILE A 99 21.32 2.07 4.94
CA ILE A 99 20.16 2.61 5.70
C ILE A 99 20.27 2.12 7.16
N ARG A 100 19.98 3.02 8.11
CA ARG A 100 19.91 2.74 9.54
C ARG A 100 18.48 2.93 10.06
N GLU A 101 18.20 2.36 11.22
CA GLU A 101 16.94 2.60 11.93
C GLU A 101 16.66 4.11 12.07
N GLY A 102 15.47 4.54 11.68
CA GLY A 102 15.03 5.93 11.75
C GLY A 102 15.53 6.86 10.65
N ASP A 103 16.39 6.41 9.72
CA ASP A 103 16.77 7.20 8.55
C ASP A 103 15.56 7.48 7.67
N TRP A 104 15.53 8.65 7.02
CA TRP A 104 14.57 8.89 5.94
C TRP A 104 14.94 8.09 4.70
N VAL A 105 13.97 7.40 4.15
CA VAL A 105 14.12 6.54 2.98
C VAL A 105 13.10 6.96 1.93
N ARG A 106 13.61 7.40 0.79
CA ARG A 106 12.80 7.62 -0.40
C ARG A 106 12.61 6.29 -1.12
N VAL A 107 11.37 6.00 -1.42
CA VAL A 107 10.94 4.86 -2.22
C VAL A 107 10.48 5.38 -3.56
N ASP A 108 11.09 4.91 -4.63
CA ASP A 108 10.80 5.32 -6.00
C ASP A 108 10.20 4.14 -6.78
N THR A 109 9.17 4.42 -7.57
CA THR A 109 8.60 3.52 -8.58
C THR A 109 8.61 4.20 -9.95
N MET A 110 8.12 3.54 -10.98
CA MET A 110 7.94 4.16 -12.28
C MET A 110 6.81 5.21 -12.31
N PHE A 111 5.99 5.27 -11.28
CA PHE A 111 4.82 6.16 -11.19
C PHE A 111 5.05 7.37 -10.32
N GLY A 112 5.91 7.26 -9.33
CA GLY A 112 6.20 8.34 -8.41
C GLY A 112 7.08 7.92 -7.26
N LYS A 113 7.12 8.78 -6.24
CA LYS A 113 7.95 8.58 -5.05
C LYS A 113 7.20 8.91 -3.77
N CYS A 114 7.62 8.32 -2.66
CA CYS A 114 7.28 8.79 -1.32
C CYS A 114 8.45 8.56 -0.36
N THR A 115 8.45 9.26 0.77
CA THR A 115 9.54 9.21 1.74
C THR A 115 8.97 8.87 3.12
N GLN A 116 9.51 7.81 3.73
CA GLN A 116 9.11 7.32 5.06
C GLN A 116 10.36 6.98 5.88
N LYS A 117 10.24 6.90 7.20
CA LYS A 117 11.37 6.52 8.08
C LYS A 117 11.57 5.01 8.11
N ALA A 118 12.81 4.59 8.05
CA ALA A 118 13.18 3.17 8.15
C ALA A 118 12.82 2.59 9.53
N HIS A 119 12.12 1.46 9.50
CA HIS A 119 11.94 0.56 10.62
C HIS A 119 12.53 -0.80 10.27
N LEU A 120 13.61 -1.19 10.97
CA LEU A 120 14.36 -2.38 10.64
C LEU A 120 13.84 -3.59 11.42
N THR A 121 13.37 -4.61 10.72
CA THR A 121 12.86 -5.85 11.32
C THR A 121 13.00 -7.05 10.38
N TYR A 122 13.12 -8.23 10.94
CA TYR A 122 13.11 -9.51 10.22
C TYR A 122 11.70 -9.99 9.82
N GLU A 123 10.67 -9.23 10.11
CA GLU A 123 9.28 -9.57 9.74
C GLU A 123 9.02 -9.49 8.23
N VAL A 124 9.88 -8.79 7.48
CA VAL A 124 9.83 -8.71 6.03
C VAL A 124 11.01 -9.43 5.39
N ASN A 125 10.78 -9.99 4.19
CA ASN A 125 11.82 -10.65 3.40
C ASN A 125 12.87 -9.63 2.89
N GLU A 126 14.10 -10.06 2.63
CA GLU A 126 15.18 -9.22 2.11
C GLU A 126 14.88 -8.52 0.77
N LYS A 127 13.99 -9.08 -0.04
CA LYS A 127 13.57 -8.47 -1.30
C LYS A 127 12.27 -7.67 -1.22
N THR A 128 11.73 -7.52 -0.01
CA THR A 128 10.42 -6.88 0.19
C THR A 128 10.55 -5.76 1.22
N ILE A 129 9.87 -4.65 0.96
CA ILE A 129 9.64 -3.58 1.92
C ILE A 129 8.14 -3.41 2.14
N HIS A 130 7.76 -2.89 3.31
CA HIS A 130 6.37 -2.60 3.60
C HIS A 130 6.19 -1.15 4.00
N LEU A 131 5.29 -0.44 3.29
CA LEU A 131 5.02 0.98 3.55
C LEU A 131 3.69 1.16 4.27
N GLU A 132 3.65 2.13 5.14
CA GLU A 132 2.40 2.61 5.71
C GLU A 132 1.62 3.45 4.69
N HIS A 133 0.31 3.28 4.70
CA HIS A 133 -0.58 3.99 3.80
C HIS A 133 -1.21 5.23 4.45
N ALA A 134 -1.78 6.09 3.61
CA ALA A 134 -2.66 7.20 4.01
C ALA A 134 -2.01 8.22 4.98
N TRP A 135 -0.70 8.48 4.84
CA TRP A 135 0.00 9.46 5.65
C TRP A 135 -0.21 10.89 5.17
N TRP A 136 -0.32 11.78 6.13
CA TRP A 136 -0.34 13.23 6.01
C TRP A 136 0.09 13.86 7.34
N PHE A 137 0.44 15.15 7.35
CA PHE A 137 1.01 15.84 8.49
C PHE A 137 0.11 17.02 8.88
N PRO A 138 -0.72 16.90 9.93
CA PRO A 138 -1.64 17.96 10.36
C PRO A 138 -0.93 19.27 10.73
N GLU A 139 0.37 19.22 11.05
CA GLU A 139 1.23 20.36 11.36
C GLU A 139 1.77 21.10 10.12
N GLN A 140 1.60 20.54 8.93
CA GLN A 140 2.03 21.18 7.68
C GLN A 140 0.92 22.00 7.06
N ASP A 141 1.32 22.87 6.12
CA ASP A 141 0.38 23.71 5.38
C ASP A 141 -0.62 22.86 4.58
N GLY A 142 -1.91 23.17 4.74
CA GLY A 142 -3.01 22.51 4.03
C GLY A 142 -3.32 23.09 2.65
N GLU A 143 -2.76 24.24 2.30
CA GLU A 143 -2.97 24.87 1.00
C GLU A 143 -2.19 24.15 -0.11
N ALA A 144 -2.69 24.25 -1.32
CA ALA A 144 -1.97 23.73 -2.49
C ALA A 144 -0.66 24.51 -2.72
N PRO A 145 0.45 23.88 -3.10
CA PRO A 145 0.57 22.47 -3.50
C PRO A 145 0.91 21.50 -2.35
N ASN A 146 1.09 21.98 -1.11
CA ASN A 146 1.61 21.15 -0.01
C ASN A 146 0.59 20.10 0.48
N LEU A 147 -0.69 20.50 0.63
CA LEU A 147 -1.79 19.63 1.05
C LEU A 147 -1.41 18.70 2.22
N PHE A 148 -0.90 19.31 3.32
CA PHE A 148 -0.43 18.57 4.50
C PHE A 148 0.68 17.54 4.23
N GLY A 149 1.48 17.71 3.21
CA GLY A 149 2.60 16.82 2.86
C GLY A 149 2.19 15.44 2.33
N VAL A 150 0.97 15.30 1.81
CA VAL A 150 0.50 14.00 1.26
C VAL A 150 1.35 13.52 0.08
N PHE A 151 1.90 14.44 -0.71
CA PHE A 151 2.76 14.07 -1.84
C PHE A 151 4.18 13.69 -1.43
N ASP A 152 4.56 13.94 -0.18
CA ASP A 152 5.87 13.56 0.33
C ASP A 152 5.87 12.14 0.92
N ALA A 153 4.82 11.75 1.67
CA ALA A 153 4.83 10.53 2.48
C ALA A 153 3.76 9.49 2.16
N ASN A 154 2.76 9.82 1.34
CA ASN A 154 1.66 8.89 1.08
C ASN A 154 2.07 7.82 0.05
N ALA A 155 1.95 6.54 0.44
CA ALA A 155 2.25 5.41 -0.43
C ALA A 155 1.39 5.34 -1.71
N ASN A 156 0.26 6.05 -1.78
CA ASN A 156 -0.53 6.13 -3.00
C ASN A 156 0.19 6.86 -4.15
N ASN A 157 1.26 7.61 -3.86
CA ASN A 157 2.08 8.22 -4.89
C ASN A 157 2.88 7.20 -5.72
N LEU A 158 2.98 5.95 -5.25
CA LEU A 158 3.77 4.88 -5.87
C LEU A 158 3.00 4.05 -6.88
N ILE A 159 1.68 4.24 -6.99
CA ILE A 159 0.80 3.38 -7.79
C ILE A 159 0.40 4.05 -9.12
N PRO A 160 0.04 3.25 -10.14
CA PRO A 160 -0.49 3.79 -11.40
C PRO A 160 -1.86 4.47 -11.15
N HIS A 161 -2.03 5.67 -11.70
CA HIS A 161 -3.27 6.44 -11.52
C HIS A 161 -4.45 5.91 -12.35
N GLU A 162 -4.18 5.14 -13.39
CA GLU A 162 -5.18 4.67 -14.36
C GLU A 162 -5.66 3.23 -14.11
N SER A 163 -5.06 2.53 -13.14
CA SER A 163 -5.44 1.15 -12.85
C SER A 163 -6.67 1.10 -11.96
N VAL A 164 -7.77 0.65 -12.51
CA VAL A 164 -8.99 0.30 -11.77
C VAL A 164 -9.26 -1.19 -11.90
N GLY A 165 -9.87 -1.78 -10.88
CA GLY A 165 -10.34 -3.17 -10.95
C GLY A 165 -11.40 -3.34 -12.04
N VAL A 166 -11.54 -4.54 -12.56
CA VAL A 166 -12.37 -4.89 -13.72
C VAL A 166 -13.82 -4.46 -13.58
N THR A 167 -14.36 -4.52 -12.38
CA THR A 167 -15.74 -4.08 -12.06
C THR A 167 -15.81 -2.61 -11.64
N GLY A 168 -14.73 -1.82 -11.79
CA GLY A 168 -14.63 -0.46 -11.27
C GLY A 168 -14.38 -0.36 -9.77
N TYR A 169 -14.25 -1.49 -9.06
CA TYR A 169 -13.93 -1.55 -7.64
C TYR A 169 -12.47 -1.98 -7.42
N GLY A 170 -11.81 -1.23 -6.54
CA GLY A 170 -10.44 -1.51 -6.18
C GLY A 170 -9.42 -1.11 -7.26
N ALA A 171 -8.17 -1.23 -6.92
CA ALA A 171 -7.02 -1.00 -7.79
C ALA A 171 -5.85 -1.85 -7.30
N PRO A 172 -4.88 -2.20 -8.15
CA PRO A 172 -3.73 -3.03 -7.80
C PRO A 172 -2.66 -2.24 -7.05
N TYR A 173 -3.01 -1.62 -5.93
CA TYR A 173 -2.13 -0.73 -5.16
C TYR A 173 -1.51 -1.35 -3.92
N LYS A 174 -1.63 -2.65 -3.75
CA LYS A 174 -1.05 -3.30 -2.56
C LYS A 174 0.39 -3.75 -2.76
N ASN A 175 0.86 -3.82 -3.97
CA ASN A 175 2.23 -4.24 -4.30
C ASN A 175 2.71 -3.68 -5.64
N GLY A 176 4.00 -3.75 -5.85
CA GLY A 176 4.69 -3.39 -7.08
C GLY A 176 6.20 -3.47 -6.86
N ILE A 177 6.98 -3.07 -7.86
CA ILE A 177 8.44 -3.02 -7.75
C ILE A 177 8.92 -1.59 -7.50
N CYS A 178 10.00 -1.48 -6.72
CA CYS A 178 10.57 -0.20 -6.30
C CYS A 178 12.08 -0.25 -6.14
N SER A 179 12.68 0.93 -6.02
CA SER A 179 14.02 1.15 -5.47
C SER A 179 13.92 1.98 -4.19
N ILE A 180 14.96 1.91 -3.36
CA ILE A 180 15.06 2.69 -2.13
C ILE A 180 16.37 3.46 -2.08
N THR A 181 16.33 4.65 -1.50
CA THR A 181 17.49 5.51 -1.32
C THR A 181 17.41 6.20 0.03
N ARG A 182 18.49 6.16 0.81
CA ARG A 182 18.61 7.00 2.00
C ARG A 182 18.65 8.47 1.58
N VAL A 183 17.90 9.31 2.28
CA VAL A 183 17.86 10.75 2.08
C VAL A 183 18.04 11.49 3.40
N ASP A 184 18.39 12.76 3.35
CA ASP A 184 18.67 13.54 4.57
C ASP A 184 17.39 14.11 5.20
N SER A 185 16.35 14.31 4.38
CA SER A 185 15.05 14.79 4.85
C SER A 185 13.89 14.18 4.08
N MET A 186 12.68 14.34 4.59
CA MET A 186 11.46 13.88 3.93
C MET A 186 11.22 14.58 2.58
N LYS A 187 11.76 15.77 2.38
CA LYS A 187 11.51 16.59 1.17
C LYS A 187 12.53 16.36 0.04
N ASP A 188 13.56 15.55 0.27
CA ASP A 188 14.55 15.16 -0.73
C ASP A 188 14.03 14.02 -1.61
#